data_0a3453c867b038a5e0e9f0cb27aca7fa
#
_entry.id   0a3453c867b038a5e0e9f0cb27aca7fa
#
_cell.length_a   1.000
_cell.length_b   1.000
_cell.length_c   1.000
_cell.angle_alpha   90.00
_cell.angle_beta   90.00
_cell.angle_gamma   90.00
#
_symmetry.space_group_name_H-M   'P 1'
#
loop_
_entity.id
_entity.type
_entity.pdbx_description
1 polymer ?
#
loop_
_entity_poly.entity_id
_entity_poly.type
_entity_poly.pdbx_seq_one_letter_code
_entity_poly.pdbx_strand_id
1 'polypeptide(L)'
;GCKVAVLDLQQEQGEKVAADIGGIFLKCDVSSPDSAEAAINAAREAHGPCGIAVNCAGIATASKILGREGVMPLENFSKVIQVNLIGTFNILRLAAADMAQREPNADGERGVIINTASVAAYEGQIGQAAYSASKGGVVSLTLQSARELAREGIRVNTIAPGLFMTPMMAGMPEEVQESLAATLPFPKRLGKPEEFGMMVDQMVRNPILNGEVIRLDCALRMAPK
;
A
#
# COMPACT_ATOMS: atom_id res chain seq x y z
N GLY A 1 13.67 9.57 -13.85
CA GLY A 1 12.47 10.13 -14.29
C GLY A 1 11.42 9.13 -14.75
N CYS A 2 10.56 8.65 -13.81
CA CYS A 2 9.37 7.90 -14.22
C CYS A 2 8.25 8.87 -14.61
N LYS A 3 7.40 8.50 -15.58
CA LYS A 3 6.10 9.11 -15.78
C LYS A 3 5.16 8.53 -14.72
N VAL A 4 4.44 9.38 -13.99
CA VAL A 4 3.63 8.97 -12.84
C VAL A 4 2.17 9.26 -13.07
N ALA A 5 1.31 8.27 -12.83
CA ALA A 5 -0.13 8.43 -12.68
C ALA A 5 -0.49 8.28 -11.20
N VAL A 6 -1.11 9.30 -10.62
CA VAL A 6 -1.62 9.32 -9.24
C VAL A 6 -3.08 8.89 -9.28
N LEU A 7 -3.39 7.75 -8.66
CA LEU A 7 -4.73 7.19 -8.57
C LEU A 7 -5.25 7.36 -7.15
N ASP A 8 -6.30 8.17 -6.97
CA ASP A 8 -6.91 8.42 -5.66
C ASP A 8 -8.40 8.78 -5.80
N LEU A 9 -9.15 8.64 -4.70
CA LEU A 9 -10.52 9.16 -4.59
C LEU A 9 -10.56 10.67 -4.39
N GLN A 10 -9.54 11.24 -3.75
CA GLN A 10 -9.45 12.64 -3.35
C GLN A 10 -8.89 13.48 -4.50
N GLN A 11 -9.80 14.03 -5.29
CA GLN A 11 -9.44 14.74 -6.53
C GLN A 11 -8.51 15.92 -6.29
N GLU A 12 -8.87 16.85 -5.41
CA GLU A 12 -8.10 18.08 -5.18
C GLU A 12 -6.66 17.79 -4.72
N GLN A 13 -6.51 16.86 -3.77
CA GLN A 13 -5.18 16.48 -3.27
C GLN A 13 -4.38 15.71 -4.30
N GLY A 14 -5.04 14.81 -5.04
CA GLY A 14 -4.40 14.01 -6.09
C GLY A 14 -3.92 14.87 -7.26
N GLU A 15 -4.72 15.83 -7.72
CA GLU A 15 -4.34 16.80 -8.75
C GLU A 15 -3.15 17.67 -8.32
N LYS A 16 -3.14 18.13 -7.06
CA LYS A 16 -2.01 18.87 -6.52
C LYS A 16 -0.72 18.04 -6.53
N VAL A 17 -0.75 16.81 -6.01
CA VAL A 17 0.42 15.94 -6.00
C VAL A 17 0.89 15.65 -7.42
N ALA A 18 -0.03 15.35 -8.35
CA ALA A 18 0.30 15.09 -9.74
C ALA A 18 1.00 16.31 -10.38
N ALA A 19 0.51 17.52 -10.13
CA ALA A 19 1.12 18.74 -10.62
C ALA A 19 2.53 18.97 -10.05
N ASP A 20 2.71 18.77 -8.74
CA ASP A 20 4.00 18.96 -8.05
C ASP A 20 5.10 18.03 -8.60
N ILE A 21 4.74 16.83 -9.06
CA ILE A 21 5.70 15.84 -9.60
C ILE A 21 5.73 15.76 -11.12
N GLY A 22 4.96 16.60 -11.82
CA GLY A 22 4.84 16.56 -13.29
C GLY A 22 4.18 15.29 -13.81
N GLY A 23 3.27 14.70 -13.04
CA GLY A 23 2.47 13.52 -13.38
C GLY A 23 1.05 13.85 -13.83
N ILE A 24 0.20 12.83 -13.87
CA ILE A 24 -1.25 12.96 -14.12
C ILE A 24 -2.04 12.44 -12.91
N PHE A 25 -3.23 13.00 -12.71
CA PHE A 25 -4.20 12.50 -11.73
C PHE A 25 -5.32 11.74 -12.44
N LEU A 26 -5.71 10.61 -11.85
CA LEU A 26 -6.83 9.79 -12.31
C LEU A 26 -7.69 9.42 -11.11
N LYS A 27 -8.95 9.82 -11.10
CA LYS A 27 -9.87 9.43 -10.03
C LYS A 27 -10.11 7.93 -10.05
N CYS A 28 -9.84 7.25 -8.94
CA CYS A 28 -9.91 5.80 -8.85
C CYS A 28 -10.43 5.34 -7.49
N ASP A 29 -11.50 4.55 -7.51
CA ASP A 29 -11.89 3.70 -6.39
C ASP A 29 -11.28 2.31 -6.63
N VAL A 30 -10.25 1.95 -5.90
CA VAL A 30 -9.55 0.66 -6.04
C VAL A 30 -10.48 -0.53 -5.76
N SER A 31 -11.53 -0.34 -4.96
CA SER A 31 -12.50 -1.38 -4.62
C SER A 31 -13.55 -1.64 -5.72
N SER A 32 -13.63 -0.74 -6.71
CA SER A 32 -14.53 -0.86 -7.87
C SER A 32 -13.76 -1.41 -9.08
N PRO A 33 -14.13 -2.55 -9.64
CA PRO A 33 -13.49 -3.11 -10.84
C PRO A 33 -13.47 -2.12 -12.01
N ASP A 34 -14.61 -1.51 -12.32
CA ASP A 34 -14.77 -0.62 -13.47
C ASP A 34 -13.94 0.67 -13.30
N SER A 35 -13.92 1.24 -12.07
CA SER A 35 -13.14 2.44 -11.77
C SER A 35 -11.63 2.18 -11.89
N ALA A 36 -11.16 1.04 -11.37
CA ALA A 36 -9.76 0.66 -11.45
C ALA A 36 -9.33 0.37 -12.89
N GLU A 37 -10.16 -0.34 -13.67
CA GLU A 37 -9.88 -0.63 -15.07
C GLU A 37 -9.82 0.64 -15.92
N ALA A 38 -10.77 1.55 -15.75
CA ALA A 38 -10.77 2.84 -16.43
C ALA A 38 -9.51 3.66 -16.10
N ALA A 39 -9.10 3.70 -14.82
CA ALA A 39 -7.91 4.42 -14.41
C ALA A 39 -6.62 3.81 -14.98
N ILE A 40 -6.45 2.49 -14.96
CA ILE A 40 -5.27 1.83 -15.54
C ILE A 40 -5.22 2.05 -17.07
N ASN A 41 -6.34 1.96 -17.77
CA ASN A 41 -6.40 2.21 -19.21
C ASN A 41 -6.02 3.66 -19.54
N ALA A 42 -6.54 4.64 -18.80
CA ALA A 42 -6.17 6.04 -18.99
C ALA A 42 -4.69 6.32 -18.68
N ALA A 43 -4.13 5.69 -17.64
CA ALA A 43 -2.70 5.78 -17.34
C ALA A 43 -1.84 5.22 -18.49
N ARG A 44 -2.23 4.07 -19.05
CA ARG A 44 -1.55 3.46 -20.20
C ARG A 44 -1.63 4.33 -21.45
N GLU A 45 -2.76 4.93 -21.75
CA GLU A 45 -2.92 5.86 -22.87
C GLU A 45 -1.97 7.06 -22.75
N ALA A 46 -1.82 7.61 -21.53
CA ALA A 46 -0.97 8.78 -21.28
C ALA A 46 0.52 8.45 -21.24
N HIS A 47 0.90 7.29 -20.69
CA HIS A 47 2.29 7.00 -20.32
C HIS A 47 2.87 5.73 -20.96
N GLY A 48 2.07 4.93 -21.62
CA GLY A 48 2.41 3.58 -22.06
C GLY A 48 2.18 2.53 -20.95
N PRO A 49 2.46 1.24 -21.22
CA PRO A 49 2.21 0.17 -20.30
C PRO A 49 2.94 0.36 -18.96
N CYS A 50 2.27 0.01 -17.87
CA CYS A 50 2.78 0.11 -16.51
C CYS A 50 4.09 -0.66 -16.32
N GLY A 51 5.08 -0.06 -15.68
CA GLY A 51 6.33 -0.73 -15.30
C GLY A 51 6.49 -0.86 -13.78
N ILE A 52 5.84 0.02 -13.03
CA ILE A 52 5.91 0.06 -11.57
C ILE A 52 4.50 0.37 -11.05
N ALA A 53 3.98 -0.47 -10.17
CA ALA A 53 2.74 -0.20 -9.46
C ALA A 53 3.00 -0.18 -7.95
N VAL A 54 2.56 0.89 -7.27
CA VAL A 54 2.69 1.02 -5.80
C VAL A 54 1.30 1.17 -5.20
N ASN A 55 0.86 0.17 -4.47
CA ASN A 55 -0.44 0.13 -3.82
C ASN A 55 -0.36 0.73 -2.41
N CYS A 56 -0.81 1.97 -2.26
CA CYS A 56 -0.85 2.69 -0.97
C CYS A 56 -2.28 2.93 -0.46
N ALA A 57 -3.30 2.72 -1.30
CA ALA A 57 -4.69 2.95 -0.92
C ALA A 57 -5.09 2.05 0.27
N GLY A 58 -5.73 2.66 1.26
CA GLY A 58 -6.19 1.92 2.43
C GLY A 58 -6.91 2.81 3.43
N ILE A 59 -7.76 2.17 4.23
CA ILE A 59 -8.48 2.79 5.34
C ILE A 59 -8.21 2.04 6.64
N ALA A 60 -8.23 2.76 7.74
CA ALA A 60 -8.14 2.20 9.08
C ALA A 60 -9.34 2.69 9.90
N THR A 61 -10.19 1.76 10.32
CA THR A 61 -11.30 2.05 11.23
C THR A 61 -11.08 1.25 12.51
N ALA A 62 -11.14 1.91 13.66
CA ALA A 62 -11.05 1.25 14.95
C ALA A 62 -12.45 0.83 15.41
N SER A 63 -12.67 -0.49 15.54
CA SER A 63 -13.92 -1.04 16.08
C SER A 63 -13.63 -2.33 16.83
N LYS A 64 -14.09 -2.43 18.07
CA LYS A 64 -13.95 -3.66 18.86
C LYS A 64 -14.92 -4.71 18.36
N ILE A 65 -14.51 -5.99 18.33
CA ILE A 65 -15.37 -7.13 18.00
C ILE A 65 -16.62 -7.12 18.89
N LEU A 66 -16.42 -6.85 20.18
CA LEU A 66 -17.49 -6.62 21.15
C LEU A 66 -17.22 -5.28 21.85
N GLY A 67 -18.00 -4.27 21.51
CA GLY A 67 -17.96 -2.92 22.09
C GLY A 67 -19.03 -2.70 23.16
N ARG A 68 -19.14 -1.46 23.65
CA ARG A 68 -20.18 -1.08 24.63
C ARG A 68 -21.60 -1.13 24.03
N GLU A 69 -21.71 -0.87 22.75
CA GLU A 69 -22.97 -0.83 21.99
C GLU A 69 -23.34 -2.18 21.37
N GLY A 70 -22.57 -3.24 21.66
CA GLY A 70 -22.78 -4.57 21.14
C GLY A 70 -21.69 -5.06 20.18
N VAL A 71 -22.04 -6.00 19.32
CA VAL A 71 -21.15 -6.59 18.33
C VAL A 71 -20.83 -5.61 17.20
N MET A 72 -19.63 -5.68 16.67
CA MET A 72 -19.21 -4.88 15.50
C MET A 72 -20.13 -5.20 14.32
N PRO A 73 -20.73 -4.18 13.66
CA PRO A 73 -21.44 -4.39 12.40
C PRO A 73 -20.51 -5.02 11.35
N LEU A 74 -21.00 -6.08 10.67
CA LEU A 74 -20.19 -6.82 9.68
C LEU A 74 -19.75 -5.93 8.52
N GLU A 75 -20.55 -4.91 8.20
CA GLU A 75 -20.26 -3.92 7.15
C GLU A 75 -18.99 -3.15 7.41
N ASN A 76 -18.67 -2.84 8.69
CA ASN A 76 -17.44 -2.16 9.08
C ASN A 76 -16.23 -3.03 8.78
N PHE A 77 -16.30 -4.32 9.07
CA PHE A 77 -15.27 -5.29 8.72
C PHE A 77 -15.13 -5.41 7.19
N SER A 78 -16.25 -5.65 6.51
CA SER A 78 -16.30 -5.86 5.06
C SER A 78 -15.75 -4.67 4.28
N LYS A 79 -16.06 -3.44 4.69
CA LYS A 79 -15.55 -2.21 4.06
C LYS A 79 -14.02 -2.12 4.09
N VAL A 80 -13.40 -2.46 5.21
CA VAL A 80 -11.93 -2.45 5.33
C VAL A 80 -11.31 -3.53 4.46
N ILE A 81 -11.87 -4.74 4.45
CA ILE A 81 -11.42 -5.81 3.56
C ILE A 81 -11.55 -5.41 2.10
N GLN A 82 -12.69 -4.83 1.73
CA GLN A 82 -12.97 -4.42 0.35
C GLN A 82 -11.95 -3.40 -0.16
N VAL A 83 -11.61 -2.39 0.62
CA VAL A 83 -10.63 -1.38 0.19
C VAL A 83 -9.21 -1.91 0.28
N ASN A 84 -8.81 -2.43 1.46
CA ASN A 84 -7.39 -2.70 1.74
C ASN A 84 -6.87 -3.98 1.07
N LEU A 85 -7.70 -5.03 0.98
CA LEU A 85 -7.27 -6.31 0.44
C LEU A 85 -7.77 -6.51 -0.99
N ILE A 86 -9.09 -6.42 -1.20
CA ILE A 86 -9.66 -6.62 -2.53
C ILE A 86 -9.22 -5.50 -3.47
N GLY A 87 -9.18 -4.25 -3.01
CA GLY A 87 -8.68 -3.12 -3.80
C GLY A 87 -7.20 -3.26 -4.17
N THR A 88 -6.35 -3.70 -3.24
CA THR A 88 -4.94 -4.00 -3.53
C THR A 88 -4.81 -5.10 -4.60
N PHE A 89 -5.56 -6.20 -4.46
CA PHE A 89 -5.57 -7.27 -5.46
C PHE A 89 -6.13 -6.80 -6.81
N ASN A 90 -7.15 -5.95 -6.80
CA ASN A 90 -7.75 -5.42 -8.02
C ASN A 90 -6.75 -4.60 -8.85
N ILE A 91 -6.00 -3.70 -8.21
CA ILE A 91 -4.93 -2.97 -8.91
C ILE A 91 -3.77 -3.91 -9.29
N LEU A 92 -3.38 -4.84 -8.42
CA LEU A 92 -2.31 -5.82 -8.70
C LEU A 92 -2.60 -6.61 -9.98
N ARG A 93 -3.79 -7.19 -10.12
CA ARG A 93 -4.17 -7.99 -11.30
C ARG A 93 -4.20 -7.18 -12.60
N LEU A 94 -4.69 -5.93 -12.53
CA LEU A 94 -4.77 -5.04 -13.70
C LEU A 94 -3.37 -4.53 -14.10
N ALA A 95 -2.55 -4.11 -13.13
CA ALA A 95 -1.17 -3.71 -13.37
C ALA A 95 -0.33 -4.87 -13.93
N ALA A 96 -0.50 -6.08 -13.41
CA ALA A 96 0.20 -7.26 -13.93
C ALA A 96 -0.16 -7.55 -15.38
N ALA A 97 -1.45 -7.48 -15.75
CA ALA A 97 -1.90 -7.66 -17.14
C ALA A 97 -1.34 -6.58 -18.06
N ASP A 98 -1.18 -5.35 -17.57
CA ASP A 98 -0.60 -4.26 -18.34
C ASP A 98 0.93 -4.40 -18.47
N MET A 99 1.63 -4.77 -17.40
CA MET A 99 3.07 -5.06 -17.39
C MET A 99 3.44 -6.18 -18.35
N ALA A 100 2.62 -7.23 -18.43
CA ALA A 100 2.87 -8.36 -19.32
C ALA A 100 2.94 -7.98 -20.81
N GLN A 101 2.42 -6.81 -21.19
CA GLN A 101 2.47 -6.29 -22.56
C GLN A 101 3.80 -5.56 -22.88
N ARG A 102 4.68 -5.35 -21.89
CA ARG A 102 5.95 -4.67 -22.08
C ARG A 102 7.01 -5.61 -22.62
N GLU A 103 7.92 -5.07 -23.42
CA GLU A 103 9.16 -5.77 -23.73
C GLU A 103 9.98 -5.96 -22.44
N PRO A 104 10.51 -7.16 -22.19
CA PRO A 104 11.33 -7.41 -21.01
C PRO A 104 12.69 -6.69 -21.12
N ASN A 105 13.26 -6.31 -19.98
CA ASN A 105 14.62 -5.84 -19.89
C ASN A 105 15.65 -6.98 -20.07
N ALA A 106 16.94 -6.68 -19.86
CA ALA A 106 18.04 -7.67 -20.00
C ALA A 106 17.92 -8.87 -19.04
N ASP A 107 17.27 -8.69 -17.89
CA ASP A 107 17.02 -9.75 -16.90
C ASP A 107 15.69 -10.49 -17.12
N GLY A 108 14.95 -10.12 -18.18
CA GLY A 108 13.62 -10.67 -18.45
C GLY A 108 12.50 -10.00 -17.66
N GLU A 109 12.81 -8.92 -16.89
CA GLU A 109 11.81 -8.22 -16.08
C GLU A 109 10.94 -7.28 -16.92
N ARG A 110 9.63 -7.35 -16.73
CA ARG A 110 8.62 -6.46 -17.29
C ARG A 110 8.08 -5.43 -16.32
N GLY A 111 8.17 -5.71 -15.04
CA GLY A 111 7.70 -4.76 -14.02
C GLY A 111 7.80 -5.24 -12.58
N VAL A 112 7.46 -4.34 -11.68
CA VAL A 112 7.43 -4.61 -10.23
C VAL A 112 6.18 -4.02 -9.59
N ILE A 113 5.55 -4.80 -8.72
CA ILE A 113 4.40 -4.41 -7.91
C ILE A 113 4.84 -4.34 -6.46
N ILE A 114 4.55 -3.23 -5.79
CA ILE A 114 4.87 -3.01 -4.39
C ILE A 114 3.58 -2.72 -3.64
N ASN A 115 3.24 -3.57 -2.69
CA ASN A 115 2.05 -3.42 -1.87
C ASN A 115 2.39 -2.82 -0.50
N THR A 116 1.40 -2.20 0.14
CA THR A 116 1.52 -1.66 1.49
C THR A 116 0.69 -2.48 2.47
N ALA A 117 1.38 -3.29 3.29
CA ALA A 117 0.80 -3.95 4.45
C ALA A 117 0.81 -3.02 5.69
N SER A 118 1.14 -3.53 6.84
CA SER A 118 1.36 -2.82 8.10
C SER A 118 1.98 -3.78 9.12
N VAL A 119 2.66 -3.25 10.14
CA VAL A 119 3.03 -4.04 11.33
C VAL A 119 1.80 -4.62 12.03
N ALA A 120 0.62 -4.01 11.88
CA ALA A 120 -0.66 -4.53 12.36
C ALA A 120 -1.07 -5.89 11.76
N ALA A 121 -0.44 -6.31 10.67
CA ALA A 121 -0.58 -7.67 10.12
C ALA A 121 -0.02 -8.74 11.08
N TYR A 122 0.92 -8.36 11.93
CA TYR A 122 1.64 -9.24 12.86
C TYR A 122 1.23 -8.99 14.31
N GLU A 123 1.05 -7.72 14.67
CA GLU A 123 0.79 -7.26 16.04
C GLU A 123 -0.44 -6.34 16.08
N GLY A 124 -1.60 -6.89 15.68
CA GLY A 124 -2.86 -6.13 15.70
C GLY A 124 -3.26 -5.72 17.10
N GLN A 125 -3.66 -4.46 17.24
CA GLN A 125 -4.12 -3.90 18.50
C GLN A 125 -5.64 -4.11 18.70
N ILE A 126 -6.10 -3.93 19.92
CA ILE A 126 -7.54 -3.96 20.24
C ILE A 126 -8.29 -2.94 19.37
N GLY A 127 -9.32 -3.41 18.69
CA GLY A 127 -10.12 -2.61 17.74
C GLY A 127 -9.64 -2.66 16.28
N GLN A 128 -8.55 -3.36 15.98
CA GLN A 128 -8.00 -3.44 14.62
C GLN A 128 -8.32 -4.76 13.88
N ALA A 129 -9.36 -5.49 14.27
CA ALA A 129 -9.65 -6.82 13.69
C ALA A 129 -9.72 -6.80 12.15
N ALA A 130 -10.50 -5.89 11.58
CA ALA A 130 -10.64 -5.75 10.13
C ALA A 130 -9.33 -5.28 9.46
N TYR A 131 -8.67 -4.29 10.07
CA TYR A 131 -7.41 -3.74 9.56
C TYR A 131 -6.31 -4.80 9.56
N SER A 132 -6.10 -5.49 10.68
CA SER A 132 -5.10 -6.56 10.80
C SER A 132 -5.38 -7.71 9.85
N ALA A 133 -6.63 -8.15 9.72
CA ALA A 133 -7.01 -9.18 8.76
C ALA A 133 -6.71 -8.74 7.31
N SER A 134 -7.05 -7.49 6.94
CA SER A 134 -6.78 -6.98 5.60
C SER A 134 -5.29 -6.92 5.28
N LYS A 135 -4.47 -6.42 6.23
CA LYS A 135 -3.02 -6.29 6.06
C LYS A 135 -2.30 -7.65 6.14
N GLY A 136 -2.81 -8.58 6.96
CA GLY A 136 -2.37 -9.98 6.96
C GLY A 136 -2.65 -10.67 5.62
N GLY A 137 -3.81 -10.39 5.00
CA GLY A 137 -4.13 -10.85 3.65
C GLY A 137 -3.14 -10.33 2.59
N VAL A 138 -2.75 -9.06 2.65
CA VAL A 138 -1.73 -8.49 1.75
C VAL A 138 -0.36 -9.16 1.94
N VAL A 139 0.04 -9.43 3.19
CA VAL A 139 1.27 -10.19 3.49
C VAL A 139 1.23 -11.58 2.85
N SER A 140 0.15 -12.32 3.04
CA SER A 140 -0.03 -13.67 2.48
C SER A 140 -0.04 -13.67 0.95
N LEU A 141 -0.66 -12.65 0.33
CA LEU A 141 -0.76 -12.49 -1.11
C LEU A 141 0.61 -12.28 -1.78
N THR A 142 1.60 -11.73 -1.08
CA THR A 142 2.88 -11.29 -1.66
C THR A 142 3.66 -12.41 -2.31
N LEU A 143 4.01 -13.46 -1.55
CA LEU A 143 4.81 -14.56 -2.07
C LEU A 143 4.07 -15.37 -3.12
N GLN A 144 2.76 -15.60 -2.93
CA GLN A 144 1.93 -16.31 -3.89
C GLN A 144 1.91 -15.58 -5.24
N SER A 145 1.66 -14.27 -5.24
CA SER A 145 1.63 -13.47 -6.47
C SER A 145 3.02 -13.39 -7.15
N ALA A 146 4.09 -13.26 -6.36
CA ALA A 146 5.45 -13.27 -6.89
C ALA A 146 5.78 -14.58 -7.62
N ARG A 147 5.35 -15.73 -7.09
CA ARG A 147 5.55 -17.03 -7.72
C ARG A 147 4.71 -17.19 -8.98
N GLU A 148 3.47 -16.77 -8.96
CA GLU A 148 2.56 -16.87 -10.09
C GLU A 148 2.99 -15.98 -11.26
N LEU A 149 3.41 -14.75 -10.96
CA LEU A 149 3.79 -13.76 -11.97
C LEU A 149 5.26 -13.86 -12.42
N ALA A 150 6.05 -14.73 -11.82
CA ALA A 150 7.48 -14.93 -12.17
C ALA A 150 7.67 -15.28 -13.65
N ARG A 151 6.82 -16.14 -14.22
CA ARG A 151 6.85 -16.50 -15.63
C ARG A 151 6.60 -15.33 -16.58
N GLU A 152 5.93 -14.28 -16.11
CA GLU A 152 5.65 -13.06 -16.85
C GLU A 152 6.75 -12.00 -16.66
N GLY A 153 7.79 -12.30 -15.87
CA GLY A 153 8.86 -11.34 -15.55
C GLY A 153 8.39 -10.21 -14.65
N ILE A 154 7.45 -10.45 -13.73
CA ILE A 154 6.90 -9.44 -12.83
C ILE A 154 7.24 -9.82 -11.40
N ARG A 155 7.88 -8.89 -10.66
CA ARG A 155 8.17 -9.04 -9.25
C ARG A 155 7.05 -8.46 -8.39
N VAL A 156 6.81 -9.07 -7.22
CA VAL A 156 5.85 -8.58 -6.25
C VAL A 156 6.49 -8.55 -4.87
N ASN A 157 6.52 -7.37 -4.24
CA ASN A 157 7.03 -7.18 -2.89
C ASN A 157 6.04 -6.37 -2.05
N THR A 158 6.24 -6.36 -0.76
CA THR A 158 5.37 -5.63 0.18
C THR A 158 6.21 -4.91 1.23
N ILE A 159 5.85 -3.69 1.55
CA ILE A 159 6.35 -2.96 2.71
C ILE A 159 5.31 -3.08 3.82
N ALA A 160 5.74 -3.43 5.02
CA ALA A 160 4.95 -3.39 6.24
C ALA A 160 5.44 -2.24 7.14
N PRO A 161 4.90 -1.01 6.95
CA PRO A 161 5.33 0.15 7.72
C PRO A 161 4.87 0.06 9.17
N GLY A 162 5.69 0.62 10.06
CA GLY A 162 5.31 0.97 11.43
C GLY A 162 4.61 2.33 11.49
N LEU A 163 5.06 3.17 12.41
CA LEU A 163 4.49 4.50 12.62
C LEU A 163 5.22 5.55 11.75
N PHE A 164 4.49 6.15 10.83
CA PHE A 164 4.98 7.18 9.92
C PHE A 164 4.23 8.49 10.10
N MET A 165 4.91 9.60 9.86
CA MET A 165 4.31 10.94 9.82
C MET A 165 3.47 11.08 8.55
N THR A 166 2.21 10.68 8.66
CA THR A 166 1.20 10.84 7.61
C THR A 166 0.39 12.12 7.86
N PRO A 167 -0.39 12.62 6.89
CA PRO A 167 -1.31 13.74 7.13
C PRO A 167 -2.27 13.50 8.31
N MET A 168 -2.75 12.26 8.49
CA MET A 168 -3.56 11.88 9.64
C MET A 168 -2.79 12.02 10.96
N MET A 169 -1.53 11.59 11.01
CA MET A 169 -0.67 11.69 12.18
C MET A 169 -0.31 13.14 12.49
N ALA A 170 -0.02 13.94 11.47
CA ALA A 170 0.26 15.37 11.60
C ALA A 170 -0.94 16.17 12.15
N GLY A 171 -2.16 15.69 11.95
CA GLY A 171 -3.37 16.27 12.52
C GLY A 171 -3.64 15.93 13.99
N MET A 172 -2.86 15.04 14.59
CA MET A 172 -2.98 14.68 16.01
C MET A 172 -2.23 15.68 16.90
N PRO A 173 -2.65 15.85 18.19
CA PRO A 173 -1.89 16.65 19.14
C PRO A 173 -0.43 16.20 19.26
N GLU A 174 0.48 17.16 19.45
CA GLU A 174 1.93 16.90 19.52
C GLU A 174 2.28 15.89 20.63
N GLU A 175 1.64 15.97 21.79
CA GLU A 175 1.81 15.01 22.90
C GLU A 175 1.49 13.58 22.48
N VAL A 176 0.51 13.37 21.59
CA VAL A 176 0.16 12.05 21.06
C VAL A 176 1.25 11.56 20.11
N GLN A 177 1.75 12.45 19.23
CA GLN A 177 2.83 12.12 18.32
C GLN A 177 4.11 11.75 19.07
N GLU A 178 4.48 12.52 20.11
CA GLU A 178 5.63 12.25 20.98
C GLU A 178 5.47 10.93 21.75
N SER A 179 4.28 10.68 22.31
CA SER A 179 3.96 9.43 23.01
C SER A 179 4.14 8.21 22.10
N LEU A 180 3.67 8.30 20.86
CA LEU A 180 3.84 7.25 19.87
C LEU A 180 5.32 7.08 19.47
N ALA A 181 6.03 8.18 19.24
CA ALA A 181 7.46 8.16 18.92
C ALA A 181 8.31 7.53 20.03
N ALA A 182 7.94 7.76 21.29
CA ALA A 182 8.61 7.18 22.45
C ALA A 182 8.52 5.64 22.52
N THR A 183 7.50 5.04 21.88
CA THR A 183 7.36 3.57 21.81
C THR A 183 8.34 2.92 20.84
N LEU A 184 8.96 3.71 19.95
CA LEU A 184 9.91 3.20 18.95
C LEU A 184 11.28 2.95 19.59
N PRO A 185 11.86 1.75 19.44
CA PRO A 185 13.19 1.46 19.99
C PRO A 185 14.28 2.38 19.45
N PHE A 186 14.46 2.43 18.12
CA PHE A 186 15.43 3.31 17.46
C PHE A 186 15.19 3.37 15.94
N PRO A 187 15.27 4.56 15.34
CA PRO A 187 15.32 5.89 15.98
C PRO A 187 14.01 6.21 16.70
N LYS A 188 14.08 6.99 17.79
CA LYS A 188 12.92 7.40 18.59
C LYS A 188 12.16 8.57 17.94
N ARG A 189 11.66 8.36 16.77
CA ARG A 189 10.83 9.30 16.00
C ARG A 189 9.97 8.54 14.99
N LEU A 190 8.88 9.14 14.59
CA LEU A 190 8.07 8.61 13.48
C LEU A 190 8.88 8.56 12.19
N GLY A 191 8.63 7.56 11.35
CA GLY A 191 9.18 7.46 10.01
C GLY A 191 8.71 8.63 9.15
N LYS A 192 9.57 9.10 8.26
CA LYS A 192 9.23 10.15 7.29
C LYS A 192 8.70 9.52 6.00
N PRO A 193 7.76 10.17 5.29
CA PRO A 193 7.27 9.66 4.00
C PRO A 193 8.37 9.34 2.99
N GLU A 194 9.44 10.16 2.98
CA GLU A 194 10.60 9.95 2.10
C GLU A 194 11.34 8.65 2.41
N GLU A 195 11.34 8.19 3.66
CA GLU A 195 11.98 6.92 4.04
C GLU A 195 11.18 5.70 3.53
N PHE A 196 9.86 5.84 3.41
CA PHE A 196 9.04 4.86 2.69
C PHE A 196 9.38 4.87 1.19
N GLY A 197 9.48 6.06 0.59
CA GLY A 197 9.87 6.23 -0.81
C GLY A 197 11.27 5.65 -1.12
N MET A 198 12.23 5.79 -0.21
CA MET A 198 13.55 5.16 -0.34
C MET A 198 13.46 3.63 -0.41
N MET A 199 12.58 3.00 0.38
CA MET A 199 12.39 1.55 0.32
C MET A 199 11.71 1.13 -0.99
N VAL A 200 10.74 1.91 -1.48
CA VAL A 200 10.14 1.69 -2.81
C VAL A 200 11.21 1.73 -3.89
N ASP A 201 12.08 2.75 -3.89
CA ASP A 201 13.18 2.87 -4.86
C ASP A 201 14.13 1.67 -4.81
N GLN A 202 14.47 1.17 -3.62
CA GLN A 202 15.28 -0.04 -3.46
C GLN A 202 14.58 -1.29 -4.02
N MET A 203 13.30 -1.46 -3.77
CA MET A 203 12.53 -2.58 -4.32
C MET A 203 12.44 -2.54 -5.85
N VAL A 204 12.37 -1.33 -6.42
CA VAL A 204 12.39 -1.14 -7.87
C VAL A 204 13.74 -1.50 -8.45
N ARG A 205 14.84 -0.96 -7.89
CA ARG A 205 16.20 -1.09 -8.44
C ARG A 205 16.88 -2.42 -8.17
N ASN A 206 16.46 -3.15 -7.16
CA ASN A 206 17.09 -4.41 -6.77
C ASN A 206 16.32 -5.61 -7.32
N PRO A 207 16.74 -6.20 -8.45
CA PRO A 207 15.99 -7.25 -9.12
C PRO A 207 15.94 -8.58 -8.36
N ILE A 208 16.81 -8.77 -7.36
CA ILE A 208 16.81 -9.98 -6.53
C ILE A 208 15.71 -9.95 -5.47
N LEU A 209 15.13 -8.77 -5.16
CA LEU A 209 14.00 -8.66 -4.23
C LEU A 209 12.70 -9.06 -4.95
N ASN A 210 12.20 -10.24 -4.60
CA ASN A 210 10.93 -10.75 -5.13
C ASN A 210 10.25 -11.67 -4.11
N GLY A 211 8.98 -11.43 -3.83
CA GLY A 211 8.18 -12.22 -2.88
C GLY A 211 8.42 -11.86 -1.42
N GLU A 212 9.08 -10.75 -1.13
CA GLU A 212 9.50 -10.38 0.23
C GLU A 212 8.55 -9.36 0.87
N VAL A 213 8.40 -9.48 2.19
CA VAL A 213 7.68 -8.50 3.02
C VAL A 213 8.66 -7.85 3.97
N ILE A 214 8.98 -6.58 3.74
CA ILE A 214 9.94 -5.84 4.54
C ILE A 214 9.23 -5.00 5.59
N ARG A 215 9.49 -5.27 6.86
CA ARG A 215 9.06 -4.40 7.97
C ARG A 215 9.92 -3.14 7.99
N LEU A 216 9.29 -1.99 7.90
CA LEU A 216 9.93 -0.66 7.97
C LEU A 216 9.39 0.06 9.21
N ASP A 217 9.89 -0.27 10.41
CA ASP A 217 9.17 -0.03 11.65
C ASP A 217 10.02 0.36 12.86
N CYS A 218 11.30 0.71 12.69
CA CYS A 218 12.19 1.08 13.79
C CYS A 218 12.26 0.01 14.92
N ALA A 219 12.15 -1.28 14.56
CA ALA A 219 12.08 -2.42 15.48
C ALA A 219 10.84 -2.40 16.41
N LEU A 220 9.79 -1.67 16.05
CA LEU A 220 8.53 -1.62 16.81
C LEU A 220 7.90 -3.01 16.90
N ARG A 221 7.41 -3.32 18.09
CA ARG A 221 6.44 -4.38 18.36
C ARG A 221 5.28 -3.74 19.11
N MET A 222 4.12 -3.68 18.46
CA MET A 222 2.99 -2.95 19.03
C MET A 222 2.45 -3.64 20.27
N ALA A 223 2.22 -2.86 21.33
CA ALA A 223 1.49 -3.34 22.50
C ALA A 223 0.02 -3.61 22.12
N PRO A 224 -0.70 -4.48 22.89
CA PRO A 224 -2.12 -4.77 22.62
C PRO A 224 -3.06 -3.56 22.69
N LYS A 225 -2.60 -2.49 23.37
CA LYS A 225 -3.32 -1.21 23.56
C LYS A 225 -2.37 -0.05 23.34
#